data_ba6e1b8a290935a7304d4b208bea8c56
#
_entry.id   ba6e1b8a290935a7304d4b208bea8c56
#
_cell.length_a   1.000
_cell.length_b   1.000
_cell.length_c   1.000
_cell.angle_alpha   90.00
_cell.angle_beta   90.00
_cell.angle_gamma   90.00
#
_symmetry.space_group_name_H-M   'P 1'
#
loop_
_entity.id
_entity.type
_entity.pdbx_description
1 polymer ?
#
loop_
_entity_poly.entity_id
_entity_poly.type
_entity_poly.pdbx_seq_one_letter_code
_entity_poly.pdbx_strand_id
1 'polypeptide(L)'
;MKKKVGILLFEQWHGRENVGSSRIRGHWLIKYWPEAEVFQQGGKYDVVIFQKCYWPEYVRAFNGIKIFDLCDPDWLDTLPIKEVIDYCDAVTTSTEALRDEVQKFTDKPVIFIPDRQDLEFHNKQKVHKGRAKKVCWYGYSHNAKVLDKAIWSIKSFGLELVVISNLRPFYQKADKNIKWELETINDEILKCDFVVMPPDTRPRGRFKSNNKITKAWALGMPVATNIEELKRFLDPEERKKEAKKRLKEVKEKYDVRLSVKEFKDLINQISYGNKRRKSNSLR
;
A
#
# COMPACT_ATOMS: atom_id res chain seq x y z
N MET A 1 24.10 11.35 -15.20
CA MET A 1 22.89 12.07 -15.63
C MET A 1 21.72 11.51 -14.84
N LYS A 2 20.80 12.39 -14.39
CA LYS A 2 19.56 11.96 -13.74
C LYS A 2 18.64 11.31 -14.78
N LYS A 3 18.04 10.17 -14.47
CA LYS A 3 17.16 9.44 -15.38
C LYS A 3 15.74 9.96 -15.26
N LYS A 4 15.09 10.20 -16.41
CA LYS A 4 13.65 10.52 -16.43
C LYS A 4 12.83 9.24 -16.24
N VAL A 5 11.91 9.26 -15.27
CA VAL A 5 11.10 8.10 -14.87
C VAL A 5 9.62 8.36 -15.18
N GLY A 6 8.99 7.47 -15.93
CA GLY A 6 7.55 7.42 -16.08
C GLY A 6 6.95 6.37 -15.15
N ILE A 7 5.90 6.69 -14.44
CA ILE A 7 5.13 5.70 -13.66
C ILE A 7 3.79 5.51 -14.33
N LEU A 8 3.61 4.35 -15.00
CA LEU A 8 2.32 3.96 -15.57
C LEU A 8 1.43 3.44 -14.45
N LEU A 9 0.47 4.25 -14.05
CA LEU A 9 -0.42 3.96 -12.93
C LEU A 9 -1.52 2.98 -13.32
N PHE A 10 -1.89 2.10 -12.40
CA PHE A 10 -3.00 1.16 -12.59
C PHE A 10 -4.30 1.86 -13.00
N GLU A 11 -4.60 3.03 -12.45
CA GLU A 11 -5.81 3.79 -12.78
C GLU A 11 -5.84 4.27 -14.24
N GLN A 12 -4.69 4.55 -14.87
CA GLN A 12 -4.63 5.06 -16.24
C GLN A 12 -5.15 4.05 -17.28
N TRP A 13 -4.92 2.76 -17.04
CA TRP A 13 -5.33 1.73 -17.98
C TRP A 13 -6.57 0.94 -17.52
N HIS A 14 -6.91 1.01 -16.22
CA HIS A 14 -8.08 0.32 -15.67
C HIS A 14 -9.35 1.19 -15.70
N GLY A 15 -9.23 2.50 -15.98
CA GLY A 15 -10.36 3.44 -16.03
C GLY A 15 -11.05 3.69 -14.69
N ARG A 16 -10.37 3.45 -13.56
CA ARG A 16 -10.86 3.75 -12.21
C ARG A 16 -10.04 4.87 -11.60
N GLU A 17 -10.70 5.92 -11.17
CA GLU A 17 -10.10 7.02 -10.43
C GLU A 17 -9.86 6.68 -8.95
N ASN A 18 -8.94 7.38 -8.31
CA ASN A 18 -8.65 7.30 -6.87
C ASN A 18 -8.30 5.90 -6.36
N VAL A 19 -7.62 5.10 -7.18
CA VAL A 19 -7.19 3.76 -6.78
C VAL A 19 -6.11 3.85 -5.70
N GLY A 20 -6.29 3.11 -4.60
CA GLY A 20 -5.36 3.13 -3.46
C GLY A 20 -3.93 2.77 -3.83
N SER A 21 -3.72 1.76 -4.70
CA SER A 21 -2.39 1.38 -5.17
C SER A 21 -1.74 2.48 -6.01
N SER A 22 -2.48 3.10 -6.94
CA SER A 22 -1.96 4.21 -7.76
C SER A 22 -1.57 5.41 -6.90
N ARG A 23 -2.34 5.72 -5.86
CA ARG A 23 -2.00 6.77 -4.92
C ARG A 23 -0.73 6.47 -4.13
N ILE A 24 -0.65 5.30 -3.49
CA ILE A 24 0.44 4.93 -2.57
C ILE A 24 1.74 4.65 -3.33
N ARG A 25 1.65 3.94 -4.44
CA ARG A 25 2.81 3.47 -5.22
C ARG A 25 3.08 4.29 -6.48
N GLY A 26 2.37 5.40 -6.66
CA GLY A 26 2.51 6.30 -7.79
C GLY A 26 2.49 7.76 -7.37
N HIS A 27 1.30 8.35 -7.17
CA HIS A 27 1.18 9.78 -6.90
C HIS A 27 2.02 10.26 -5.70
N TRP A 28 2.04 9.52 -4.59
CA TRP A 28 2.87 9.86 -3.44
C TRP A 28 4.37 9.73 -3.72
N LEU A 29 4.81 8.78 -4.55
CA LEU A 29 6.21 8.69 -4.98
C LEU A 29 6.58 9.90 -5.83
N ILE A 30 5.77 10.23 -6.84
CA ILE A 30 6.00 11.35 -7.75
C ILE A 30 6.14 12.67 -6.98
N LYS A 31 5.32 12.90 -5.96
CA LYS A 31 5.38 14.09 -5.10
C LYS A 31 6.79 14.36 -4.54
N TYR A 32 7.54 13.30 -4.22
CA TYR A 32 8.88 13.39 -3.60
C TYR A 32 10.02 12.97 -4.52
N TRP A 33 9.72 12.74 -5.80
CA TRP A 33 10.69 12.28 -6.79
C TRP A 33 10.72 13.19 -8.02
N PRO A 34 11.54 14.25 -8.00
CA PRO A 34 11.56 15.29 -9.06
C PRO A 34 11.81 14.75 -10.47
N GLU A 35 12.48 13.61 -10.62
CA GLU A 35 12.75 12.97 -11.91
C GLU A 35 11.62 12.06 -12.39
N ALA A 36 10.57 11.85 -11.57
CA ALA A 36 9.42 10.98 -11.89
C ALA A 36 8.16 11.79 -12.19
N GLU A 37 7.39 11.31 -13.15
CA GLU A 37 6.07 11.84 -13.49
C GLU A 37 5.10 10.71 -13.81
N VAL A 38 3.80 11.00 -13.84
CA VAL A 38 2.80 10.08 -14.38
C VAL A 38 3.12 9.84 -15.84
N PHE A 39 3.21 8.56 -16.23
CA PHE A 39 3.58 8.19 -17.59
C PHE A 39 2.64 8.84 -18.64
N GLN A 40 3.23 9.44 -19.65
CA GLN A 40 2.54 10.04 -20.79
C GLN A 40 2.85 9.26 -22.06
N GLN A 41 1.83 8.86 -22.81
CA GLN A 41 2.05 8.18 -24.09
C GLN A 41 2.79 9.12 -25.06
N GLY A 42 3.84 8.62 -25.70
CA GLY A 42 4.75 9.42 -26.56
C GLY A 42 5.81 10.20 -25.78
N GLY A 43 5.78 10.18 -24.46
CA GLY A 43 6.83 10.75 -23.60
C GLY A 43 8.17 10.00 -23.74
N LYS A 44 9.28 10.71 -23.56
CA LYS A 44 10.62 10.12 -23.57
C LYS A 44 11.06 9.82 -22.14
N TYR A 45 11.28 8.55 -21.82
CA TYR A 45 11.71 8.08 -20.50
C TYR A 45 12.91 7.17 -20.61
N ASP A 46 13.81 7.23 -19.62
CA ASP A 46 14.90 6.26 -19.45
C ASP A 46 14.41 5.00 -18.73
N VAL A 47 13.38 5.15 -17.89
CA VAL A 47 12.80 4.10 -17.05
C VAL A 47 11.28 4.24 -17.05
N VAL A 48 10.58 3.11 -17.13
CA VAL A 48 9.15 3.05 -16.85
C VAL A 48 8.87 2.03 -15.76
N ILE A 49 8.13 2.46 -14.73
CA ILE A 49 7.56 1.60 -13.71
C ILE A 49 6.13 1.27 -14.13
N PHE A 50 5.89 0.01 -14.46
CA PHE A 50 4.60 -0.51 -14.91
C PHE A 50 3.81 -1.02 -13.71
N GLN A 51 2.97 -0.18 -13.12
CA GLN A 51 2.17 -0.55 -11.98
C GLN A 51 0.99 -1.42 -12.40
N LYS A 52 1.02 -2.70 -12.02
CA LYS A 52 -0.04 -3.67 -12.32
C LYS A 52 -0.48 -3.67 -13.79
N CYS A 53 0.40 -3.37 -14.71
CA CYS A 53 0.15 -3.40 -16.15
C CYS A 53 0.25 -4.84 -16.66
N TYR A 54 -0.86 -5.43 -17.05
CA TYR A 54 -0.97 -6.84 -17.48
C TYR A 54 -1.04 -6.99 -19.00
N TRP A 55 -0.40 -6.08 -19.75
CA TRP A 55 -0.29 -6.13 -21.20
C TRP A 55 1.16 -6.36 -21.63
N PRO A 56 1.58 -7.63 -21.84
CA PRO A 56 2.96 -7.97 -22.17
C PRO A 56 3.50 -7.20 -23.37
N GLU A 57 2.69 -7.09 -24.43
CA GLU A 57 3.07 -6.39 -25.67
C GLU A 57 3.35 -4.89 -25.43
N TYR A 58 2.56 -4.26 -24.57
CA TYR A 58 2.76 -2.86 -24.23
C TYR A 58 4.05 -2.65 -23.45
N VAL A 59 4.35 -3.53 -22.50
CA VAL A 59 5.61 -3.52 -21.74
C VAL A 59 6.80 -3.83 -22.64
N ARG A 60 6.66 -4.80 -23.57
CA ARG A 60 7.69 -5.16 -24.55
C ARG A 60 8.06 -3.98 -25.44
N ALA A 61 7.09 -3.20 -25.89
CA ALA A 61 7.28 -2.09 -26.84
C ALA A 61 8.12 -0.92 -26.27
N PHE A 62 8.26 -0.82 -24.97
CA PHE A 62 9.06 0.26 -24.36
C PHE A 62 10.56 -0.04 -24.45
N ASN A 63 11.33 0.94 -24.97
CA ASN A 63 12.79 0.88 -25.09
C ASN A 63 13.46 1.63 -23.93
N GLY A 64 13.75 0.95 -22.84
CA GLY A 64 14.38 1.51 -21.64
C GLY A 64 14.34 0.53 -20.49
N ILE A 65 14.69 0.96 -19.30
CA ILE A 65 14.59 0.12 -18.10
C ILE A 65 13.11 -0.05 -17.74
N LYS A 66 12.70 -1.30 -17.60
CA LYS A 66 11.33 -1.71 -17.28
C LYS A 66 11.28 -2.33 -15.89
N ILE A 67 10.48 -1.76 -15.01
CA ILE A 67 10.21 -2.31 -13.68
C ILE A 67 8.73 -2.64 -13.59
N PHE A 68 8.39 -3.88 -13.28
CA PHE A 68 7.01 -4.28 -13.00
C PHE A 68 6.72 -4.09 -11.52
N ASP A 69 5.72 -3.28 -11.17
CA ASP A 69 5.32 -3.03 -9.77
C ASP A 69 4.03 -3.78 -9.43
N LEU A 70 4.16 -4.79 -8.57
CA LEU A 70 3.08 -5.71 -8.19
C LEU A 70 2.77 -5.60 -6.70
N CYS A 71 1.52 -5.24 -6.37
CA CYS A 71 1.08 -5.07 -4.97
C CYS A 71 -0.06 -6.00 -4.54
N ASP A 72 -0.52 -6.89 -5.42
CA ASP A 72 -1.54 -7.90 -5.14
C ASP A 72 -1.14 -9.25 -5.76
N PRO A 73 -1.68 -10.40 -5.27
CA PRO A 73 -1.42 -11.72 -5.83
C PRO A 73 -2.27 -11.97 -7.08
N ASP A 74 -2.07 -11.15 -8.11
CA ASP A 74 -2.95 -11.09 -9.28
C ASP A 74 -2.79 -12.30 -10.23
N TRP A 75 -1.74 -13.15 -10.04
CA TRP A 75 -1.65 -14.48 -10.68
C TRP A 75 -2.78 -15.43 -10.27
N LEU A 76 -3.44 -15.18 -9.13
CA LEU A 76 -4.61 -15.95 -8.70
C LEU A 76 -5.88 -15.62 -9.53
N ASP A 77 -5.81 -14.56 -10.35
CA ASP A 77 -6.87 -14.12 -11.27
C ASP A 77 -6.56 -14.49 -12.73
N THR A 78 -5.64 -15.42 -12.96
CA THR A 78 -5.23 -15.87 -14.31
C THR A 78 -4.63 -14.76 -15.19
N LEU A 79 -4.13 -13.69 -14.59
CA LEU A 79 -3.47 -12.61 -15.33
C LEU A 79 -2.07 -13.02 -15.79
N PRO A 80 -1.57 -12.51 -16.95
CA PRO A 80 -0.31 -12.93 -17.57
C PRO A 80 0.93 -12.34 -16.89
N ILE A 81 1.04 -12.52 -15.56
CA ILE A 81 2.11 -11.95 -14.72
C ILE A 81 3.48 -12.41 -15.19
N LYS A 82 3.64 -13.71 -15.49
CA LYS A 82 4.92 -14.27 -15.91
C LYS A 82 5.39 -13.66 -17.21
N GLU A 83 4.50 -13.55 -18.20
CA GLU A 83 4.82 -12.95 -19.50
C GLU A 83 5.25 -11.48 -19.37
N VAL A 84 4.56 -10.71 -18.51
CA VAL A 84 4.97 -9.32 -18.22
C VAL A 84 6.35 -9.28 -17.58
N ILE A 85 6.62 -10.14 -16.60
CA ILE A 85 7.92 -10.22 -15.93
C ILE A 85 9.02 -10.54 -16.93
N ASP A 86 8.78 -11.40 -17.92
CA ASP A 86 9.78 -11.78 -18.93
C ASP A 86 10.29 -10.59 -19.74
N TYR A 87 9.50 -9.53 -19.90
CA TYR A 87 9.91 -8.29 -20.57
C TYR A 87 10.49 -7.23 -19.64
N CYS A 88 10.46 -7.42 -18.33
CA CYS A 88 10.97 -6.44 -17.37
C CYS A 88 12.41 -6.73 -16.94
N ASP A 89 13.13 -5.70 -16.48
CA ASP A 89 14.48 -5.82 -15.92
C ASP A 89 14.45 -6.19 -14.43
N ALA A 90 13.38 -5.85 -13.73
CA ALA A 90 13.16 -6.17 -12.32
C ALA A 90 11.66 -6.12 -11.97
N VAL A 91 11.32 -6.70 -10.83
CA VAL A 91 10.00 -6.61 -10.22
C VAL A 91 10.09 -5.96 -8.85
N THR A 92 9.12 -5.11 -8.49
CA THR A 92 8.95 -4.61 -7.13
C THR A 92 7.65 -5.12 -6.54
N THR A 93 7.64 -5.42 -5.24
CA THR A 93 6.47 -5.97 -4.54
C THR A 93 6.20 -5.22 -3.26
N SER A 94 4.93 -5.19 -2.81
CA SER A 94 4.51 -4.47 -1.60
C SER A 94 4.65 -5.27 -0.30
N THR A 95 4.93 -6.58 -0.40
CA THR A 95 5.15 -7.45 0.76
C THR A 95 6.26 -8.47 0.48
N GLU A 96 6.89 -8.96 1.55
CA GLU A 96 7.87 -10.05 1.43
C GLU A 96 7.24 -11.34 0.90
N ALA A 97 6.01 -11.65 1.34
CA ALA A 97 5.29 -12.81 0.84
C ALA A 97 5.05 -12.77 -0.69
N LEU A 98 4.76 -11.56 -1.23
CA LEU A 98 4.69 -11.36 -2.68
C LEU A 98 6.05 -11.55 -3.34
N ARG A 99 7.12 -10.98 -2.77
CA ARG A 99 8.49 -11.14 -3.27
C ARG A 99 8.86 -12.63 -3.37
N ASP A 100 8.68 -13.35 -2.29
CA ASP A 100 9.09 -14.76 -2.21
C ASP A 100 8.28 -15.66 -3.18
N GLU A 101 7.02 -15.33 -3.41
CA GLU A 101 6.20 -16.06 -4.38
C GLU A 101 6.58 -15.70 -5.82
N VAL A 102 6.75 -14.40 -6.12
CA VAL A 102 7.11 -13.93 -7.47
C VAL A 102 8.52 -14.40 -7.86
N GLN A 103 9.45 -14.47 -6.89
CA GLN A 103 10.82 -14.97 -7.16
C GLN A 103 10.83 -16.40 -7.69
N LYS A 104 9.81 -17.20 -7.46
CA LYS A 104 9.67 -18.56 -8.02
C LYS A 104 9.37 -18.55 -9.54
N PHE A 105 8.93 -17.41 -10.07
CA PHE A 105 8.54 -17.27 -11.48
C PHE A 105 9.68 -16.73 -12.35
N THR A 106 10.78 -16.23 -11.75
CA THR A 106 11.82 -15.52 -12.47
C THR A 106 13.16 -15.51 -11.74
N ASP A 107 14.26 -15.52 -12.52
CA ASP A 107 15.63 -15.30 -12.02
C ASP A 107 16.01 -13.81 -11.94
N LYS A 108 15.11 -12.92 -12.36
CA LYS A 108 15.32 -11.46 -12.31
C LYS A 108 15.23 -10.95 -10.88
N PRO A 109 15.80 -9.78 -10.57
CA PRO A 109 15.67 -9.17 -9.26
C PRO A 109 14.19 -8.91 -8.88
N VAL A 110 13.74 -9.46 -7.76
CA VAL A 110 12.44 -9.16 -7.15
C VAL A 110 12.69 -8.46 -5.83
N ILE A 111 12.33 -7.19 -5.75
CA ILE A 111 12.66 -6.33 -4.61
C ILE A 111 11.40 -5.99 -3.81
N PHE A 112 11.47 -6.22 -2.52
CA PHE A 112 10.43 -5.77 -1.59
C PHE A 112 10.59 -4.27 -1.32
N ILE A 113 9.58 -3.49 -1.72
CA ILE A 113 9.43 -2.07 -1.39
C ILE A 113 8.05 -1.92 -0.75
N PRO A 114 7.95 -1.77 0.59
CA PRO A 114 6.66 -1.75 1.28
C PRO A 114 5.79 -0.55 0.88
N ASP A 115 4.49 -0.70 1.05
CA ASP A 115 3.56 0.42 0.96
C ASP A 115 3.83 1.40 2.10
N ARG A 116 4.18 2.63 1.74
CA ARG A 116 4.52 3.69 2.69
C ARG A 116 3.53 4.84 2.60
N GLN A 117 3.57 5.71 3.60
CA GLN A 117 2.60 6.77 3.80
C GLN A 117 3.21 8.13 3.42
N ASP A 118 2.41 8.99 2.78
CA ASP A 118 2.71 10.41 2.68
C ASP A 118 2.41 11.07 4.04
N LEU A 119 3.46 11.34 4.82
CA LEU A 119 3.31 11.91 6.17
C LEU A 119 2.84 13.37 6.15
N GLU A 120 2.97 14.08 5.04
CA GLU A 120 2.36 15.40 4.89
C GLU A 120 0.85 15.32 4.66
N PHE A 121 0.38 14.28 3.96
CA PHE A 121 -1.05 14.00 3.84
C PHE A 121 -1.66 13.53 5.17
N HIS A 122 -0.88 12.81 6.00
CA HIS A 122 -1.29 12.34 7.32
C HIS A 122 -0.75 13.24 8.44
N ASN A 123 -0.96 14.55 8.33
CA ASN A 123 -0.37 15.57 9.20
C ASN A 123 -1.13 15.82 10.54
N LYS A 124 -2.31 15.24 10.71
CA LYS A 124 -3.10 15.32 11.94
C LYS A 124 -2.87 14.09 12.81
N GLN A 125 -2.93 14.27 14.13
CA GLN A 125 -2.74 13.18 15.09
C GLN A 125 -3.87 13.14 16.10
N LYS A 126 -4.25 11.92 16.50
CA LYS A 126 -5.27 11.68 17.54
C LYS A 126 -4.78 12.10 18.92
N VAL A 127 -5.61 12.85 19.63
CA VAL A 127 -5.48 13.07 21.07
C VAL A 127 -6.33 12.05 21.81
N HIS A 128 -5.70 11.18 22.60
CA HIS A 128 -6.38 10.12 23.33
C HIS A 128 -6.84 10.60 24.72
N LYS A 129 -8.16 10.56 24.97
CA LYS A 129 -8.79 10.95 26.25
C LYS A 129 -9.87 9.95 26.63
N GLY A 130 -10.02 9.73 27.94
CA GLY A 130 -11.09 8.91 28.51
C GLY A 130 -11.13 7.46 28.00
N ARG A 131 -12.03 6.66 28.54
CA ARG A 131 -12.29 5.30 28.06
C ARG A 131 -12.78 5.33 26.62
N ALA A 132 -12.33 4.39 25.79
CA ALA A 132 -12.78 4.28 24.41
C ALA A 132 -14.27 3.96 24.32
N LYS A 133 -14.95 4.59 23.35
CA LYS A 133 -16.38 4.44 23.08
C LYS A 133 -16.64 4.08 21.61
N LYS A 134 -15.74 4.46 20.71
CA LYS A 134 -15.94 4.36 19.26
C LYS A 134 -14.71 3.82 18.57
N VAL A 135 -14.90 2.82 17.72
CA VAL A 135 -13.84 2.22 16.90
C VAL A 135 -14.21 2.28 15.44
N CYS A 136 -13.20 2.32 14.56
CA CYS A 136 -13.47 2.22 13.14
C CYS A 136 -12.70 1.11 12.47
N TRP A 137 -13.26 0.64 11.36
CA TRP A 137 -12.59 -0.12 10.32
C TRP A 137 -12.73 0.64 8.99
N TYR A 138 -11.73 0.55 8.10
CA TYR A 138 -11.82 1.15 6.78
C TYR A 138 -11.20 0.27 5.70
N GLY A 139 -11.79 0.33 4.51
CA GLY A 139 -11.38 -0.45 3.36
C GLY A 139 -12.50 -0.66 2.36
N TYR A 140 -12.27 -1.48 1.34
CA TYR A 140 -13.33 -1.87 0.42
C TYR A 140 -14.39 -2.69 1.15
N SER A 141 -15.66 -2.39 0.92
CA SER A 141 -16.83 -2.97 1.63
C SER A 141 -16.86 -4.50 1.61
N HIS A 142 -16.48 -5.13 0.48
CA HIS A 142 -16.42 -6.59 0.38
C HIS A 142 -15.38 -7.26 1.31
N ASN A 143 -14.43 -6.48 1.84
CA ASN A 143 -13.46 -6.96 2.83
C ASN A 143 -13.93 -6.76 4.27
N ALA A 144 -15.05 -6.06 4.52
CA ALA A 144 -15.55 -5.79 5.86
C ALA A 144 -15.95 -7.08 6.62
N LYS A 145 -16.18 -8.19 5.92
CA LYS A 145 -16.46 -9.50 6.53
C LYS A 145 -15.39 -9.98 7.52
N VAL A 146 -14.16 -9.47 7.44
CA VAL A 146 -13.12 -9.76 8.45
C VAL A 146 -13.54 -9.34 9.85
N LEU A 147 -14.42 -8.34 9.97
CA LEU A 147 -15.00 -7.84 11.23
C LEU A 147 -15.89 -8.87 11.94
N ASP A 148 -16.42 -9.87 11.23
CA ASP A 148 -17.23 -10.93 11.85
C ASP A 148 -16.49 -11.65 12.97
N LYS A 149 -15.15 -11.68 12.93
CA LYS A 149 -14.30 -12.27 13.97
C LYS A 149 -14.21 -11.41 15.25
N ALA A 150 -14.47 -10.11 15.14
CA ALA A 150 -14.30 -9.16 16.24
C ALA A 150 -15.60 -8.54 16.72
N ILE A 151 -16.69 -8.65 15.96
CA ILE A 151 -17.93 -7.93 16.21
C ILE A 151 -18.52 -8.20 17.60
N TRP A 152 -18.51 -9.47 18.02
CA TRP A 152 -19.02 -9.83 19.34
C TRP A 152 -18.22 -9.13 20.45
N SER A 153 -16.90 -9.15 20.38
CA SER A 153 -16.03 -8.48 21.35
C SER A 153 -16.18 -6.96 21.32
N ILE A 154 -16.31 -6.36 20.13
CA ILE A 154 -16.57 -4.92 19.98
C ILE A 154 -17.86 -4.55 20.75
N LYS A 155 -18.92 -5.30 20.52
CA LYS A 155 -20.22 -5.04 21.19
C LYS A 155 -20.19 -5.34 22.69
N SER A 156 -19.54 -6.44 23.12
CA SER A 156 -19.44 -6.77 24.55
C SER A 156 -18.65 -5.74 25.37
N PHE A 157 -17.71 -5.02 24.74
CA PHE A 157 -16.99 -3.91 25.37
C PHE A 157 -17.75 -2.58 25.34
N GLY A 158 -18.97 -2.55 24.77
CA GLY A 158 -19.80 -1.34 24.64
C GLY A 158 -19.27 -0.34 23.62
N LEU A 159 -18.55 -0.81 22.59
CA LEU A 159 -17.98 0.05 21.57
C LEU A 159 -18.94 0.23 20.38
N GLU A 160 -19.09 1.46 19.91
CA GLU A 160 -19.70 1.81 18.62
C GLU A 160 -18.74 1.46 17.49
N LEU A 161 -19.18 0.67 16.49
CA LEU A 161 -18.42 0.32 15.30
C LEU A 161 -18.79 1.23 14.12
N VAL A 162 -17.82 1.98 13.63
CA VAL A 162 -17.91 2.76 12.39
C VAL A 162 -17.18 2.04 11.26
N VAL A 163 -17.86 1.79 10.15
CA VAL A 163 -17.25 1.21 8.93
C VAL A 163 -17.16 2.29 7.86
N ILE A 164 -15.92 2.60 7.43
CA ILE A 164 -15.65 3.60 6.39
C ILE A 164 -15.25 2.86 5.11
N SER A 165 -16.11 2.88 4.09
CA SER A 165 -15.93 2.07 2.88
C SER A 165 -16.54 2.74 1.65
N ASN A 166 -16.41 2.08 0.49
CA ASN A 166 -17.13 2.47 -0.72
C ASN A 166 -18.65 2.19 -0.66
N LEU A 167 -19.19 1.96 0.52
CA LEU A 167 -20.59 1.79 0.91
C LEU A 167 -21.27 0.50 0.48
N ARG A 168 -21.14 0.02 -0.73
CA ARG A 168 -21.91 -1.16 -1.19
C ARG A 168 -21.03 -2.39 -1.36
N PRO A 169 -21.40 -3.52 -0.74
CA PRO A 169 -22.50 -3.71 0.21
C PRO A 169 -22.20 -3.06 1.56
N PHE A 170 -23.24 -2.54 2.27
CA PHE A 170 -23.09 -2.08 3.64
C PHE A 170 -22.74 -3.23 4.58
N TYR A 171 -21.88 -2.97 5.56
CA TYR A 171 -21.68 -3.93 6.63
C TYR A 171 -22.78 -3.80 7.68
N GLN A 172 -23.72 -4.74 7.66
CA GLN A 172 -24.98 -4.67 8.41
C GLN A 172 -24.80 -4.63 9.95
N LYS A 173 -23.67 -5.14 10.46
CA LYS A 173 -23.41 -5.18 11.91
C LYS A 173 -22.70 -3.92 12.41
N ALA A 174 -22.40 -2.95 11.55
CA ALA A 174 -21.87 -1.65 11.94
C ALA A 174 -22.98 -0.78 12.56
N ASP A 175 -22.61 0.04 13.56
CA ASP A 175 -23.51 1.07 14.05
C ASP A 175 -23.62 2.24 13.07
N LYS A 176 -22.56 2.49 12.32
CA LYS A 176 -22.52 3.51 11.28
C LYS A 176 -21.68 3.08 10.09
N ASN A 177 -22.22 3.26 8.88
CA ASN A 177 -21.47 3.13 7.63
C ASN A 177 -21.25 4.54 7.05
N ILE A 178 -19.99 4.86 6.71
CA ILE A 178 -19.57 6.15 6.14
C ILE A 178 -18.94 5.88 4.78
N LYS A 179 -19.27 6.73 3.80
CA LYS A 179 -18.64 6.70 2.50
C LYS A 179 -17.16 7.13 2.63
N TRP A 180 -16.28 6.34 2.05
CA TRP A 180 -14.87 6.67 1.97
C TRP A 180 -14.67 7.77 0.94
N GLU A 181 -13.99 8.83 1.33
CA GLU A 181 -13.57 9.93 0.46
C GLU A 181 -12.14 10.33 0.84
N LEU A 182 -11.30 10.63 -0.15
CA LEU A 182 -9.88 10.89 0.08
C LEU A 182 -9.67 12.10 0.99
N GLU A 183 -10.47 13.14 0.79
CA GLU A 183 -10.36 14.44 1.47
C GLU A 183 -10.74 14.35 2.95
N THR A 184 -11.65 13.45 3.29
CA THR A 184 -12.25 13.39 4.64
C THR A 184 -11.81 12.17 5.45
N ILE A 185 -11.20 11.16 4.82
CA ILE A 185 -10.91 9.87 5.47
C ILE A 185 -10.06 10.01 6.74
N ASN A 186 -9.08 10.92 6.76
CA ASN A 186 -8.27 11.12 7.94
C ASN A 186 -9.08 11.66 9.10
N ASP A 187 -9.97 12.63 8.84
CA ASP A 187 -10.83 13.22 9.86
C ASP A 187 -11.87 12.21 10.35
N GLU A 188 -12.43 11.39 9.48
CA GLU A 188 -13.38 10.33 9.89
C GLU A 188 -12.69 9.27 10.78
N ILE A 189 -11.48 8.87 10.48
CA ILE A 189 -10.70 7.97 11.33
C ILE A 189 -10.44 8.62 12.69
N LEU A 190 -10.04 9.89 12.72
CA LEU A 190 -9.71 10.63 13.94
C LEU A 190 -10.93 10.89 14.87
N LYS A 191 -12.16 10.79 14.37
CA LYS A 191 -13.39 10.82 15.21
C LYS A 191 -13.55 9.56 16.07
N CYS A 192 -12.82 8.49 15.78
CA CYS A 192 -12.83 7.24 16.53
C CYS A 192 -11.69 7.21 17.56
N ASP A 193 -11.73 6.28 18.51
CA ASP A 193 -10.73 6.18 19.59
C ASP A 193 -9.54 5.32 19.17
N PHE A 194 -9.78 4.27 18.39
CA PHE A 194 -8.76 3.42 17.77
C PHE A 194 -9.35 2.67 16.57
N VAL A 195 -8.47 2.02 15.81
CA VAL A 195 -8.82 1.28 14.60
C VAL A 195 -8.86 -0.22 14.91
N VAL A 196 -9.80 -0.95 14.28
CA VAL A 196 -9.89 -2.41 14.37
C VAL A 196 -9.60 -3.01 13.01
N MET A 197 -8.57 -3.86 12.91
CA MET A 197 -8.15 -4.53 11.67
C MET A 197 -7.88 -6.02 11.92
N PRO A 198 -8.92 -6.83 12.08
CA PRO A 198 -8.74 -8.28 12.21
C PRO A 198 -8.01 -8.84 10.99
N PRO A 199 -7.11 -9.82 11.16
CA PRO A 199 -6.35 -10.39 10.06
C PRO A 199 -7.27 -11.08 9.05
N ASP A 200 -6.98 -10.87 7.78
CA ASP A 200 -7.61 -11.59 6.68
C ASP A 200 -6.96 -12.96 6.52
N THR A 201 -7.66 -14.00 6.93
CA THR A 201 -7.16 -15.40 6.89
C THR A 201 -7.44 -16.11 5.56
N ARG A 202 -8.06 -15.42 4.58
CA ARG A 202 -8.24 -15.98 3.23
C ARG A 202 -6.89 -16.14 2.51
N PRO A 203 -6.77 -17.02 1.52
CA PRO A 203 -5.49 -17.25 0.81
C PRO A 203 -4.80 -15.99 0.30
N ARG A 204 -5.58 -15.02 -0.20
CA ARG A 204 -5.06 -13.70 -0.61
C ARG A 204 -4.60 -12.83 0.55
N GLY A 205 -5.11 -13.08 1.76
CA GLY A 205 -4.84 -12.25 2.94
C GLY A 205 -3.36 -12.20 3.31
N ARG A 206 -2.64 -13.31 3.15
CA ARG A 206 -1.20 -13.41 3.45
C ARG A 206 -0.32 -12.49 2.59
N PHE A 207 -0.83 -12.07 1.43
CA PHE A 207 -0.12 -11.19 0.50
C PHE A 207 -0.47 -9.72 0.66
N LYS A 208 -1.46 -9.39 1.51
CA LYS A 208 -1.90 -8.00 1.69
C LYS A 208 -0.87 -7.21 2.48
N SER A 209 -0.58 -6.01 1.98
CA SER A 209 0.27 -5.07 2.69
C SER A 209 -0.41 -4.54 3.96
N ASN A 210 0.39 -4.03 4.87
CA ASN A 210 -0.06 -3.39 6.11
C ASN A 210 -0.43 -1.91 5.93
N ASN A 211 -0.66 -1.44 4.70
CA ASN A 211 -0.87 -0.02 4.40
C ASN A 211 -1.99 0.64 5.24
N LYS A 212 -3.07 -0.09 5.51
CA LYS A 212 -4.14 0.42 6.37
C LYS A 212 -3.68 0.60 7.82
N ILE A 213 -2.91 -0.35 8.33
CA ILE A 213 -2.35 -0.29 9.68
C ILE A 213 -1.39 0.89 9.80
N THR A 214 -0.46 1.03 8.85
CA THR A 214 0.54 2.11 8.85
C THR A 214 -0.09 3.49 8.65
N LYS A 215 -1.19 3.58 7.88
CA LYS A 215 -2.01 4.78 7.78
C LYS A 215 -2.61 5.19 9.14
N ALA A 216 -3.20 4.25 9.87
CA ALA A 216 -3.72 4.52 11.20
C ALA A 216 -2.60 5.00 12.14
N TRP A 217 -1.45 4.34 12.11
CA TRP A 217 -0.28 4.72 12.91
C TRP A 217 0.23 6.13 12.56
N ALA A 218 0.22 6.52 11.28
CA ALA A 218 0.60 7.88 10.86
C ALA A 218 -0.33 8.95 11.44
N LEU A 219 -1.59 8.61 11.72
CA LEU A 219 -2.57 9.46 12.39
C LEU A 219 -2.50 9.35 13.94
N GLY A 220 -1.52 8.64 14.49
CA GLY A 220 -1.44 8.40 15.92
C GLY A 220 -2.55 7.50 16.47
N MET A 221 -3.17 6.69 15.60
CA MET A 221 -4.26 5.78 15.97
C MET A 221 -3.70 4.39 16.25
N PRO A 222 -3.88 3.82 17.45
CA PRO A 222 -3.62 2.41 17.72
C PRO A 222 -4.51 1.52 16.85
N VAL A 223 -4.01 0.33 16.51
CA VAL A 223 -4.74 -0.65 15.71
C VAL A 223 -4.86 -1.95 16.49
N ALA A 224 -6.09 -2.37 16.78
CA ALA A 224 -6.37 -3.66 17.38
C ALA A 224 -6.57 -4.72 16.28
N THR A 225 -5.78 -5.77 16.32
CA THR A 225 -5.83 -6.92 15.40
C THR A 225 -6.42 -8.18 16.06
N ASN A 226 -6.50 -8.18 17.37
CA ASN A 226 -7.01 -9.27 18.20
C ASN A 226 -7.82 -8.73 19.41
N ILE A 227 -8.38 -9.65 20.21
CA ILE A 227 -9.26 -9.31 21.35
C ILE A 227 -8.48 -8.68 22.49
N GLU A 228 -7.27 -9.12 22.73
CA GLU A 228 -6.39 -8.60 23.80
C GLU A 228 -6.07 -7.12 23.54
N GLU A 229 -5.77 -6.76 22.30
CA GLU A 229 -5.54 -5.38 21.89
C GLU A 229 -6.82 -4.54 21.96
N LEU A 230 -7.98 -5.11 21.56
CA LEU A 230 -9.29 -4.45 21.76
C LEU A 230 -9.50 -4.07 23.22
N LYS A 231 -9.27 -5.02 24.15
CA LYS A 231 -9.41 -4.79 25.60
C LYS A 231 -8.39 -3.77 26.10
N ARG A 232 -7.13 -3.89 25.69
CA ARG A 232 -6.05 -2.98 26.07
C ARG A 232 -6.33 -1.54 25.68
N PHE A 233 -6.82 -1.31 24.47
CA PHE A 233 -7.08 0.04 23.94
C PHE A 233 -8.38 0.68 24.45
N LEU A 234 -9.10 0.05 25.37
CA LEU A 234 -10.14 0.74 26.16
C LEU A 234 -9.53 1.82 27.05
N ASP A 235 -8.30 1.62 27.52
CA ASP A 235 -7.55 2.54 28.36
C ASP A 235 -6.88 3.64 27.50
N PRO A 236 -7.08 4.94 27.82
CA PRO A 236 -6.45 6.03 27.11
C PRO A 236 -4.92 6.06 27.25
N GLU A 237 -4.36 5.62 28.37
CA GLU A 237 -2.91 5.61 28.56
C GLU A 237 -2.23 4.55 27.69
N GLU A 238 -2.84 3.38 27.55
CA GLU A 238 -2.37 2.36 26.63
C GLU A 238 -2.43 2.85 25.16
N ARG A 239 -3.50 3.58 24.78
CA ARG A 239 -3.57 4.20 23.46
C ARG A 239 -2.47 5.24 23.24
N LYS A 240 -2.20 6.12 24.20
CA LYS A 240 -1.12 7.12 24.13
C LYS A 240 0.24 6.47 23.95
N LYS A 241 0.53 5.44 24.77
CA LYS A 241 1.77 4.67 24.70
C LYS A 241 1.98 4.01 23.34
N GLU A 242 0.93 3.32 22.84
CA GLU A 242 1.00 2.67 21.53
C GLU A 242 1.14 3.70 20.40
N ALA A 243 0.36 4.78 20.42
CA ALA A 243 0.44 5.86 19.43
C ALA A 243 1.87 6.44 19.34
N LYS A 244 2.50 6.76 20.48
CA LYS A 244 3.87 7.27 20.52
C LYS A 244 4.87 6.30 19.89
N LYS A 245 4.76 5.00 20.22
CA LYS A 245 5.59 3.94 19.63
C LYS A 245 5.43 3.87 18.12
N ARG A 246 4.17 3.84 17.65
CA ARG A 246 3.87 3.65 16.22
C ARG A 246 4.17 4.87 15.37
N LEU A 247 3.99 6.08 15.90
CA LEU A 247 4.42 7.30 15.22
C LEU A 247 5.93 7.33 14.96
N LYS A 248 6.74 6.85 15.92
CA LYS A 248 8.18 6.69 15.73
C LYS A 248 8.47 5.68 14.62
N GLU A 249 7.86 4.50 14.70
CA GLU A 249 8.03 3.43 13.70
C GLU A 249 7.65 3.88 12.29
N VAL A 250 6.54 4.63 12.14
CA VAL A 250 6.10 5.14 10.84
C VAL A 250 7.12 6.10 10.24
N LYS A 251 7.62 7.04 11.04
CA LYS A 251 8.66 8.00 10.58
C LYS A 251 9.94 7.30 10.14
N GLU A 252 10.33 6.25 10.83
CA GLU A 252 11.58 5.52 10.57
C GLU A 252 11.48 4.54 9.40
N LYS A 253 10.29 3.92 9.17
CA LYS A 253 10.17 2.79 8.25
C LYS A 253 9.12 2.99 7.14
N TYR A 254 8.11 3.84 7.38
CA TYR A 254 6.94 3.93 6.52
C TYR A 254 6.72 5.33 5.93
N ASP A 255 7.75 6.16 5.86
CA ASP A 255 7.72 7.40 5.09
C ASP A 255 7.94 7.08 3.60
N VAL A 256 7.08 7.59 2.73
CA VAL A 256 7.13 7.33 1.27
C VAL A 256 8.46 7.75 0.64
N ARG A 257 9.16 8.73 1.21
CA ARG A 257 10.49 9.17 0.76
C ARG A 257 11.54 8.05 0.78
N LEU A 258 11.38 7.06 1.68
CA LEU A 258 12.22 5.87 1.70
C LEU A 258 11.98 4.98 0.47
N SER A 259 10.73 4.85 0.01
CA SER A 259 10.43 4.13 -1.22
C SER A 259 11.06 4.78 -2.44
N VAL A 260 11.06 6.13 -2.52
CA VAL A 260 11.75 6.86 -3.59
C VAL A 260 13.24 6.51 -3.62
N LYS A 261 13.89 6.47 -2.44
CA LYS A 261 15.31 6.07 -2.35
C LYS A 261 15.53 4.65 -2.86
N GLU A 262 14.72 3.69 -2.41
CA GLU A 262 14.84 2.28 -2.79
C GLU A 262 14.61 2.07 -4.30
N PHE A 263 13.65 2.76 -4.93
CA PHE A 263 13.49 2.74 -6.37
C PHE A 263 14.70 3.33 -7.12
N LYS A 264 15.26 4.45 -6.64
CA LYS A 264 16.48 5.05 -7.21
C LYS A 264 17.66 4.09 -7.12
N ASP A 265 17.84 3.42 -6.00
CA ASP A 265 18.91 2.44 -5.78
C ASP A 265 18.76 1.24 -6.74
N LEU A 266 17.54 0.71 -6.88
CA LEU A 266 17.24 -0.37 -7.84
C LEU A 266 17.57 0.04 -9.29
N ILE A 267 17.12 1.22 -9.72
CA ILE A 267 17.38 1.74 -11.08
C ILE A 267 18.88 1.89 -11.33
N ASN A 268 19.65 2.34 -10.34
CA ASN A 268 21.10 2.46 -10.43
C ASN A 268 21.79 1.08 -10.58
N GLN A 269 21.37 0.09 -9.80
CA GLN A 269 21.86 -1.30 -9.88
C GLN A 269 21.62 -1.91 -11.25
N ILE A 270 20.41 -1.80 -11.79
CA ILE A 270 20.07 -2.30 -13.13
C ILE A 270 20.94 -1.61 -14.19
N SER A 271 21.08 -0.29 -14.10
CA SER A 271 21.87 0.50 -15.06
C SER A 271 23.34 0.11 -15.09
N TYR A 272 23.90 -0.18 -13.93
CA TYR A 272 25.30 -0.64 -13.82
C TYR A 272 25.48 -2.05 -14.39
N GLY A 273 24.56 -2.95 -14.09
CA GLY A 273 24.56 -4.31 -14.65
C GLY A 273 24.47 -4.34 -16.16
N ASN A 274 23.60 -3.51 -16.74
CA ASN A 274 23.45 -3.40 -18.20
C ASN A 274 24.71 -2.83 -18.91
N LYS A 275 25.42 -1.89 -18.27
CA LYS A 275 26.69 -1.37 -18.79
C LYS A 275 27.80 -2.46 -18.82
N ARG A 276 27.92 -3.26 -17.78
CA ARG A 276 28.88 -4.36 -17.69
C ARG A 276 28.63 -5.44 -18.77
N ARG A 277 27.38 -5.82 -18.98
CA ARG A 277 27.00 -6.80 -20.00
C ARG A 277 27.38 -6.29 -21.39
N LYS A 278 27.11 -5.02 -21.73
CA LYS A 278 27.52 -4.43 -23.02
C LYS A 278 29.02 -4.35 -23.20
N SER A 279 29.81 -4.06 -22.17
CA SER A 279 31.26 -4.04 -22.26
C SER A 279 31.88 -5.42 -22.45
N ASN A 280 31.28 -6.47 -21.91
CA ASN A 280 31.73 -7.84 -22.05
C ASN A 280 31.33 -8.48 -23.41
N SER A 281 30.24 -8.01 -24.03
CA SER A 281 29.81 -8.49 -25.36
C SER A 281 30.58 -7.83 -26.54
N LEU A 282 31.37 -6.80 -26.26
CA LEU A 282 32.22 -6.12 -27.23
C LEU A 282 33.72 -6.57 -27.16
N ARG A 283 34.02 -7.51 -26.29
CA ARG A 283 35.31 -8.23 -26.22
C ARG A 283 35.14 -9.63 -26.74
#